data_f79b87aca1dc8d9c6c7f4178373efee5
#
_entry.id   f79b87aca1dc8d9c6c7f4178373efee5
#
_cell.length_a   1.000
_cell.length_b   1.000
_cell.length_c   1.000
_cell.angle_alpha   90.00
_cell.angle_beta   90.00
_cell.angle_gamma   90.00
#
_symmetry.space_group_name_H-M   'P 1'
#
loop_
_entity.id
_entity.type
_entity.pdbx_description
1 polymer ?
#
loop_
_entity_poly.entity_id
_entity_poly.type
_entity_poly.pdbx_seq_one_letter_code
_entity_poly.pdbx_strand_id
1 'polypeptide(L)'
;MAEAVTTPIVPVVAVTDCPIFSGPRKAARLGSILGIDLGSQDMALAVSRENRMPRASVVVTTAARHMIRISKAGEKIEAIAVYGSAADPTQHPAFREIAENMRDLRNKWFSKAKLVLALDNPYLEEPALRRVLGLFDRVYLRMEWGSAKTFTALTGRKSAEYTTLMAGLTTAENLILQTRFLKGDGIDNTSDAEIKAWMKKVGELKPREVHLLRSEKGLGKKVKSVTKAKLTEIAEEVTTKVGVTAVVYEADSILD
;
A
#
# COMPACT_ATOMS: atom_id res chain seq x y z
N MET A 1 38.38 38.28 28.96
CA MET A 1 37.00 37.79 28.95
C MET A 1 36.67 37.39 27.49
N ALA A 2 36.58 36.10 27.26
CA ALA A 2 36.25 35.56 25.91
C ALA A 2 34.73 35.44 25.79
N GLU A 3 34.12 36.16 24.84
CA GLU A 3 32.73 36.05 24.53
C GLU A 3 32.45 34.67 23.89
N ALA A 4 31.56 33.91 24.50
CA ALA A 4 31.05 32.65 23.96
C ALA A 4 30.20 32.94 22.72
N VAL A 5 30.67 32.58 21.53
CA VAL A 5 29.90 32.60 20.30
C VAL A 5 28.84 31.50 20.39
N THR A 6 27.63 31.90 20.75
CA THR A 6 26.45 31.00 20.72
C THR A 6 26.05 30.79 19.26
N THR A 7 26.40 29.64 18.71
CA THR A 7 25.92 29.22 17.38
C THR A 7 24.39 29.11 17.46
N PRO A 8 23.61 29.81 16.61
CA PRO A 8 22.17 29.68 16.65
C PRO A 8 21.78 28.26 16.26
N ILE A 9 21.01 27.60 17.12
CA ILE A 9 20.35 26.34 16.83
C ILE A 9 19.36 26.64 15.70
N VAL A 10 19.73 26.31 14.46
CA VAL A 10 18.81 26.36 13.33
C VAL A 10 17.68 25.37 13.67
N PRO A 11 16.42 25.82 13.77
CA PRO A 11 15.31 24.90 14.00
C PRO A 11 15.33 23.85 12.90
N VAL A 12 15.30 22.56 13.28
CA VAL A 12 15.10 21.46 12.36
C VAL A 12 13.76 21.72 11.68
N VAL A 13 13.83 22.25 10.45
CA VAL A 13 12.62 22.45 9.65
C VAL A 13 11.99 21.07 9.49
N ALA A 14 10.80 20.93 10.07
CA ALA A 14 9.99 19.74 9.88
C ALA A 14 10.03 19.35 8.40
N VAL A 15 10.22 18.07 8.12
CA VAL A 15 10.21 17.57 6.73
C VAL A 15 8.85 17.93 6.17
N THR A 16 8.77 19.02 5.42
CA THR A 16 7.55 19.39 4.73
C THR A 16 7.23 18.27 3.77
N ASP A 17 6.06 17.67 3.92
CA ASP A 17 5.56 16.66 3.00
C ASP A 17 5.63 17.24 1.58
N CYS A 18 6.36 16.55 0.71
CA CYS A 18 6.30 16.84 -0.70
C CYS A 18 5.36 15.81 -1.35
N PRO A 19 4.80 16.08 -2.54
CA PRO A 19 3.83 15.18 -3.18
C PRO A 19 4.33 13.74 -3.40
N ILE A 20 5.65 13.53 -3.39
CA ILE A 20 6.27 12.21 -3.61
C ILE A 20 6.72 11.57 -2.30
N PHE A 21 7.04 12.36 -1.28
CA PHE A 21 7.68 11.88 -0.07
C PHE A 21 6.97 12.41 1.17
N SER A 22 6.67 11.54 2.10
CA SER A 22 6.06 11.89 3.38
C SER A 22 6.76 11.24 4.56
N GLY A 23 6.67 11.87 5.72
CA GLY A 23 7.22 11.37 6.98
C GLY A 23 8.62 11.89 7.35
N PRO A 24 9.21 11.42 8.47
CA PRO A 24 8.75 10.27 9.26
C PRO A 24 7.40 10.49 9.95
N ARG A 25 6.54 9.49 9.91
CA ARG A 25 5.26 9.47 10.65
C ARG A 25 4.99 8.11 11.24
N LYS A 26 4.17 8.02 12.27
CA LYS A 26 3.77 6.73 12.83
C LYS A 26 2.59 6.16 12.05
N ALA A 27 2.72 4.90 11.65
CA ALA A 27 1.62 4.07 11.17
C ALA A 27 1.41 2.93 12.17
N ALA A 28 0.14 2.65 12.49
CA ALA A 28 -0.21 1.80 13.63
C ALA A 28 0.47 0.42 13.64
N ARG A 29 0.86 -0.12 12.49
CA ARG A 29 1.43 -1.46 12.36
C ARG A 29 2.82 -1.54 11.75
N LEU A 30 3.28 -0.45 11.22
CA LEU A 30 4.59 -0.36 10.57
C LEU A 30 5.59 0.45 11.38
N GLY A 31 5.14 1.03 12.52
CA GLY A 31 5.97 1.89 13.35
C GLY A 31 6.27 3.24 12.71
N SER A 32 7.49 3.72 12.78
CA SER A 32 7.92 4.94 12.10
C SER A 32 8.16 4.68 10.62
N ILE A 33 7.39 5.33 9.75
CA ILE A 33 7.44 5.08 8.30
C ILE A 33 7.85 6.31 7.50
N LEU A 34 8.48 6.03 6.36
CA LEU A 34 8.63 6.96 5.24
C LEU A 34 7.70 6.52 4.12
N GLY A 35 6.97 7.46 3.53
CA GLY A 35 6.06 7.21 2.42
C GLY A 35 6.64 7.69 1.10
N ILE A 36 6.53 6.87 0.05
CA ILE A 36 6.91 7.19 -1.33
C ILE A 36 5.67 7.03 -2.20
N ASP A 37 5.10 8.14 -2.66
CA ASP A 37 3.89 8.17 -3.48
C ASP A 37 4.22 8.19 -4.97
N LEU A 38 4.02 7.06 -5.65
CA LEU A 38 4.20 6.94 -7.10
C LEU A 38 2.95 7.35 -7.89
N GLY A 39 1.79 7.35 -7.23
CA GLY A 39 0.50 7.69 -7.84
C GLY A 39 0.14 9.17 -7.73
N SER A 40 1.03 10.02 -7.20
CA SER A 40 0.78 11.44 -7.11
C SER A 40 0.58 12.05 -8.50
N GLN A 41 -0.54 12.74 -8.66
CA GLN A 41 -0.89 13.43 -9.91
C GLN A 41 -0.52 14.93 -9.87
N ASP A 42 0.48 15.31 -9.11
CA ASP A 42 0.98 16.68 -9.14
C ASP A 42 1.54 17.01 -10.54
N MET A 43 0.89 17.94 -11.22
CA MET A 43 1.21 18.34 -12.58
C MET A 43 2.61 18.92 -12.73
N ALA A 44 3.19 19.48 -11.65
CA ALA A 44 4.57 20.00 -11.65
C ALA A 44 5.62 18.87 -11.74
N LEU A 45 5.24 17.66 -11.34
CA LEU A 45 6.11 16.49 -11.32
C LEU A 45 5.85 15.51 -12.47
N ALA A 46 4.80 15.77 -13.27
CA ALA A 46 4.32 14.84 -14.29
C ALA A 46 5.38 14.49 -15.34
N VAL A 47 5.37 13.23 -15.78
CA VAL A 47 6.22 12.72 -16.87
C VAL A 47 5.81 13.34 -18.20
N SER A 48 4.49 13.40 -18.44
CA SER A 48 3.88 13.98 -19.65
C SER A 48 2.45 14.43 -19.35
N ARG A 49 1.81 15.10 -20.32
CA ARG A 49 0.38 15.46 -20.22
C ARG A 49 -0.55 14.24 -20.15
N GLU A 50 -0.13 13.12 -20.75
CA GLU A 50 -0.88 11.86 -20.80
C GLU A 50 -0.64 11.02 -19.54
N ASN A 51 0.59 11.00 -19.05
CA ASN A 51 0.95 10.29 -17.82
C ASN A 51 1.34 11.30 -16.73
N ARG A 52 0.44 11.52 -15.78
CA ARG A 52 0.58 12.49 -14.70
C ARG A 52 1.41 11.97 -13.51
N MET A 53 2.04 10.81 -13.63
CA MET A 53 2.92 10.28 -12.61
C MET A 53 4.30 10.97 -12.60
N PRO A 54 4.96 11.09 -11.44
CA PRO A 54 6.27 11.72 -11.36
C PRO A 54 7.33 10.92 -12.12
N ARG A 55 8.34 11.61 -12.69
CA ARG A 55 9.47 10.93 -13.35
C ARG A 55 10.27 10.09 -12.36
N ALA A 56 10.73 8.92 -12.78
CA ALA A 56 11.55 8.03 -11.95
C ALA A 56 12.75 8.75 -11.31
N SER A 57 13.49 9.54 -12.10
CA SER A 57 14.63 10.32 -11.59
C SER A 57 14.25 11.30 -10.50
N VAL A 58 13.07 11.93 -10.58
CA VAL A 58 12.54 12.84 -9.56
C VAL A 58 12.18 12.06 -8.30
N VAL A 59 11.49 10.92 -8.43
CA VAL A 59 11.14 10.05 -7.31
C VAL A 59 12.39 9.60 -6.57
N VAL A 60 13.35 9.02 -7.29
CA VAL A 60 14.58 8.45 -6.70
C VAL A 60 15.43 9.54 -6.04
N THR A 61 15.62 10.69 -6.72
CA THR A 61 16.42 11.79 -6.18
C THR A 61 15.78 12.40 -4.93
N THR A 62 14.45 12.59 -4.96
CA THR A 62 13.70 13.11 -3.81
C THR A 62 13.79 12.15 -2.62
N ALA A 63 13.50 10.87 -2.84
CA ALA A 63 13.62 9.85 -1.80
C ALA A 63 15.04 9.79 -1.22
N ALA A 64 16.08 9.75 -2.07
CA ALA A 64 17.47 9.71 -1.64
C ALA A 64 17.82 10.92 -0.75
N ARG A 65 17.46 12.13 -1.18
CA ARG A 65 17.73 13.37 -0.44
C ARG A 65 17.11 13.35 0.95
N HIS A 66 15.84 12.97 1.04
CA HIS A 66 15.11 12.91 2.30
C HIS A 66 15.65 11.80 3.21
N MET A 67 15.87 10.61 2.69
CA MET A 67 16.40 9.47 3.45
C MET A 67 17.79 9.76 4.02
N ILE A 68 18.68 10.38 3.24
CA ILE A 68 20.00 10.80 3.70
C ILE A 68 19.87 11.79 4.87
N ARG A 69 19.01 12.79 4.75
CA ARG A 69 18.81 13.80 5.79
C ARG A 69 18.27 13.17 7.09
N ILE A 70 17.26 12.31 6.99
CA ILE A 70 16.64 11.64 8.13
C ILE A 70 17.64 10.69 8.80
N SER A 71 18.42 9.94 8.02
CA SER A 71 19.48 9.07 8.53
C SER A 71 20.58 9.86 9.27
N LYS A 72 21.01 11.01 8.72
CA LYS A 72 22.00 11.90 9.36
C LYS A 72 21.46 12.54 10.64
N ALA A 73 20.15 12.74 10.76
CA ALA A 73 19.49 13.20 11.99
C ALA A 73 19.39 12.11 13.06
N GLY A 74 19.79 10.87 12.77
CA GLY A 74 19.75 9.75 13.70
C GLY A 74 18.36 9.17 13.93
N GLU A 75 17.38 9.51 13.09
CA GLU A 75 16.02 9.03 13.23
C GLU A 75 15.91 7.54 12.87
N LYS A 76 15.11 6.80 13.66
CA LYS A 76 14.86 5.38 13.42
C LYS A 76 13.64 5.23 12.54
N ILE A 77 13.80 4.54 11.43
CA ILE A 77 12.74 4.18 10.49
C ILE A 77 12.55 2.68 10.51
N GLU A 78 11.30 2.25 10.66
CA GLU A 78 10.92 0.83 10.74
C GLU A 78 10.37 0.31 9.39
N ALA A 79 9.78 1.21 8.58
CA ALA A 79 9.37 0.83 7.23
C ALA A 79 9.49 1.99 6.23
N ILE A 80 9.70 1.63 4.96
CA ILE A 80 9.60 2.50 3.81
C ILE A 80 8.46 1.95 2.95
N ALA A 81 7.39 2.73 2.83
CA ALA A 81 6.17 2.33 2.14
C ALA A 81 6.09 2.99 0.76
N VAL A 82 6.05 2.17 -0.29
CA VAL A 82 5.76 2.60 -1.66
C VAL A 82 4.28 2.39 -1.91
N TYR A 83 3.59 3.41 -2.37
CA TYR A 83 2.13 3.39 -2.61
C TYR A 83 1.74 4.38 -3.71
N GLY A 84 0.46 4.46 -4.02
CA GLY A 84 -0.09 5.45 -4.92
C GLY A 84 -1.37 6.05 -4.38
N SER A 85 -1.41 7.37 -4.20
CA SER A 85 -2.57 8.07 -3.65
C SER A 85 -3.71 8.27 -4.67
N ALA A 86 -3.38 8.47 -5.93
CA ALA A 86 -4.36 8.72 -6.99
C ALA A 86 -4.34 7.66 -8.12
N ALA A 87 -3.26 6.89 -8.24
CA ALA A 87 -3.14 5.78 -9.18
C ALA A 87 -2.29 4.68 -8.56
N ASP A 88 -2.61 3.42 -8.86
CA ASP A 88 -1.84 2.29 -8.33
C ASP A 88 -0.37 2.36 -8.78
N PRO A 89 0.61 2.12 -7.89
CA PRO A 89 2.03 2.24 -8.22
C PRO A 89 2.48 1.33 -9.36
N THR A 90 1.78 0.21 -9.61
CA THR A 90 2.09 -0.69 -10.74
C THR A 90 1.79 -0.08 -12.11
N GLN A 91 1.02 1.02 -12.16
CA GLN A 91 0.78 1.78 -13.40
C GLN A 91 1.95 2.70 -13.76
N HIS A 92 2.90 2.89 -12.84
CA HIS A 92 4.03 3.76 -13.12
C HIS A 92 4.94 3.09 -14.18
N PRO A 93 5.25 3.76 -15.32
CA PRO A 93 5.99 3.14 -16.42
C PRO A 93 7.40 2.67 -16.03
N ALA A 94 8.00 3.29 -15.02
CA ALA A 94 9.30 2.91 -14.47
C ALA A 94 9.19 2.26 -13.08
N PHE A 95 8.08 1.58 -12.77
CA PHE A 95 7.84 0.99 -11.44
C PHE A 95 8.98 0.06 -11.01
N ARG A 96 9.47 -0.78 -11.92
CA ARG A 96 10.60 -1.69 -11.64
C ARG A 96 11.87 -0.92 -11.24
N GLU A 97 12.28 0.06 -12.04
CA GLU A 97 13.46 0.88 -11.79
C GLU A 97 13.37 1.56 -10.41
N ILE A 98 12.21 2.14 -10.11
CA ILE A 98 11.98 2.81 -8.83
C ILE A 98 12.06 1.80 -7.67
N ALA A 99 11.43 0.64 -7.79
CA ALA A 99 11.45 -0.40 -6.75
C ALA A 99 12.88 -0.90 -6.45
N GLU A 100 13.68 -1.13 -7.49
CA GLU A 100 15.09 -1.50 -7.38
C GLU A 100 15.87 -0.41 -6.63
N ASN A 101 15.73 0.86 -7.03
CA ASN A 101 16.37 1.99 -6.36
C ASN A 101 15.91 2.17 -4.91
N MET A 102 14.61 1.99 -4.61
CA MET A 102 14.11 2.09 -3.24
C MET A 102 14.70 0.98 -2.35
N ARG A 103 14.86 -0.23 -2.88
CA ARG A 103 15.54 -1.31 -2.17
C ARG A 103 17.00 -0.96 -1.85
N ASP A 104 17.72 -0.41 -2.81
CA ASP A 104 19.12 -0.04 -2.64
C ASP A 104 19.28 1.12 -1.64
N LEU A 105 18.43 2.14 -1.73
CA LEU A 105 18.39 3.24 -0.76
C LEU A 105 18.07 2.75 0.66
N ARG A 106 17.08 1.85 0.80
CA ARG A 106 16.73 1.23 2.07
C ARG A 106 17.94 0.47 2.64
N ASN A 107 18.56 -0.38 1.84
CA ASN A 107 19.70 -1.19 2.27
C ASN A 107 20.87 -0.32 2.74
N LYS A 108 21.11 0.81 2.07
CA LYS A 108 22.20 1.73 2.38
C LYS A 108 21.94 2.57 3.63
N TRP A 109 20.75 3.11 3.80
CA TRP A 109 20.45 4.11 4.83
C TRP A 109 19.64 3.60 6.01
N PHE A 110 18.78 2.59 5.78
CA PHE A 110 17.85 2.02 6.76
C PHE A 110 17.77 0.50 6.64
N SER A 111 18.90 -0.19 6.72
CA SER A 111 19.02 -1.64 6.44
C SER A 111 18.11 -2.54 7.30
N LYS A 112 17.67 -2.05 8.45
CA LYS A 112 16.73 -2.76 9.33
C LYS A 112 15.25 -2.46 9.04
N ALA A 113 14.97 -1.42 8.24
CA ALA A 113 13.60 -1.08 7.89
C ALA A 113 13.02 -2.07 6.87
N LYS A 114 11.72 -2.31 6.95
CA LYS A 114 11.00 -3.09 5.95
C LYS A 114 10.72 -2.23 4.71
N LEU A 115 10.94 -2.78 3.53
CA LEU A 115 10.44 -2.18 2.29
C LEU A 115 9.04 -2.76 2.01
N VAL A 116 8.04 -1.90 1.97
CA VAL A 116 6.62 -2.25 1.90
C VAL A 116 6.01 -1.68 0.63
N LEU A 117 5.16 -2.46 -0.02
CA LEU A 117 4.34 -2.01 -1.15
C LEU A 117 2.87 -2.07 -0.76
N ALA A 118 2.12 -1.00 -1.00
CA ALA A 118 0.67 -0.97 -0.85
C ALA A 118 0.00 -0.80 -2.22
N LEU A 119 -0.90 -1.73 -2.54
CA LEU A 119 -1.59 -1.87 -3.81
C LEU A 119 -3.10 -1.82 -3.58
N ASP A 120 -3.80 -0.99 -4.34
CA ASP A 120 -5.26 -0.90 -4.31
C ASP A 120 -5.92 -1.58 -5.53
N ASN A 121 -5.37 -1.37 -6.71
CA ASN A 121 -5.90 -1.91 -7.96
C ASN A 121 -4.75 -2.19 -8.94
N PRO A 122 -3.90 -3.19 -8.64
CA PRO A 122 -2.66 -3.42 -9.37
C PRO A 122 -2.88 -3.93 -10.79
N TYR A 123 -1.96 -3.58 -11.67
CA TYR A 123 -1.84 -4.06 -13.03
C TYR A 123 -0.65 -5.02 -13.09
N LEU A 124 -0.93 -6.32 -13.14
CA LEU A 124 0.09 -7.39 -13.09
C LEU A 124 0.02 -8.29 -14.34
N GLU A 125 -0.39 -7.73 -15.46
CA GLU A 125 -0.47 -8.44 -16.74
C GLU A 125 0.92 -8.91 -17.18
N GLU A 126 1.92 -8.05 -17.04
CA GLU A 126 3.29 -8.35 -17.44
C GLU A 126 4.02 -9.20 -16.41
N PRO A 127 4.62 -10.34 -16.80
CA PRO A 127 5.41 -11.18 -15.89
C PRO A 127 6.59 -10.44 -15.24
N ALA A 128 7.13 -9.41 -15.90
CA ALA A 128 8.18 -8.57 -15.35
C ALA A 128 7.72 -7.82 -14.09
N LEU A 129 6.49 -7.26 -14.09
CA LEU A 129 5.92 -6.56 -12.94
C LEU A 129 5.68 -7.50 -11.76
N ARG A 130 5.27 -8.75 -12.03
CA ARG A 130 5.09 -9.76 -10.98
C ARG A 130 6.38 -10.03 -10.20
N ARG A 131 7.52 -10.09 -10.91
CA ARG A 131 8.83 -10.28 -10.27
C ARG A 131 9.25 -9.11 -9.38
N VAL A 132 8.78 -7.90 -9.68
CA VAL A 132 9.06 -6.72 -8.86
C VAL A 132 8.46 -6.85 -7.46
N LEU A 133 7.33 -7.57 -7.29
CA LEU A 133 6.74 -7.80 -5.98
C LEU A 133 7.72 -8.50 -5.01
N GLY A 134 8.61 -9.35 -5.52
CA GLY A 134 9.66 -10.01 -4.74
C GLY A 134 10.78 -9.08 -4.23
N LEU A 135 10.82 -7.82 -4.66
CA LEU A 135 11.76 -6.83 -4.14
C LEU A 135 11.34 -6.27 -2.77
N PHE A 136 10.07 -6.42 -2.42
CA PHE A 136 9.49 -5.89 -1.19
C PHE A 136 9.45 -6.97 -0.09
N ASP A 137 9.65 -6.58 1.15
CA ASP A 137 9.54 -7.49 2.30
C ASP A 137 8.07 -7.85 2.60
N ARG A 138 7.13 -6.95 2.24
CA ARG A 138 5.68 -7.13 2.37
C ARG A 138 4.95 -6.42 1.24
N VAL A 139 3.94 -7.07 0.69
CA VAL A 139 3.02 -6.51 -0.30
C VAL A 139 1.62 -6.52 0.29
N TYR A 140 1.07 -5.36 0.57
CA TYR A 140 -0.30 -5.20 1.02
C TYR A 140 -1.19 -4.96 -0.19
N LEU A 141 -2.17 -5.82 -0.38
CA LEU A 141 -3.14 -5.70 -1.46
C LEU A 141 -4.53 -5.47 -0.89
N ARG A 142 -5.18 -4.40 -1.30
CA ARG A 142 -6.61 -4.23 -1.08
C ARG A 142 -7.40 -5.15 -2.02
N MET A 143 -8.02 -6.17 -1.45
CA MET A 143 -8.82 -7.15 -2.18
C MET A 143 -10.23 -7.21 -1.58
N GLU A 144 -11.13 -6.38 -2.09
CA GLU A 144 -12.52 -6.25 -1.62
C GLU A 144 -13.51 -7.05 -2.49
N TRP A 145 -13.02 -7.99 -3.27
CA TRP A 145 -13.77 -8.77 -4.25
C TRP A 145 -13.37 -10.24 -4.21
N GLY A 146 -14.37 -11.13 -4.31
CA GLY A 146 -14.18 -12.58 -4.42
C GLY A 146 -14.53 -13.11 -5.79
N SER A 147 -15.37 -12.38 -6.54
CA SER A 147 -15.84 -12.74 -7.87
C SER A 147 -15.44 -11.69 -8.92
N ALA A 148 -15.40 -12.11 -10.20
CA ALA A 148 -15.17 -11.20 -11.32
C ALA A 148 -16.27 -10.12 -11.42
N LYS A 149 -17.51 -10.42 -11.00
CA LYS A 149 -18.60 -9.46 -10.98
C LYS A 149 -18.31 -8.33 -9.99
N THR A 150 -17.96 -8.67 -8.77
CA THR A 150 -17.65 -7.69 -7.71
C THR A 150 -16.36 -6.93 -8.01
N PHE A 151 -15.35 -7.60 -8.59
CA PHE A 151 -14.15 -6.94 -9.11
C PHE A 151 -14.48 -5.83 -10.11
N THR A 152 -15.31 -6.14 -11.12
CA THR A 152 -15.73 -5.14 -12.11
C THR A 152 -16.51 -3.98 -11.48
N ALA A 153 -17.39 -4.29 -10.54
CA ALA A 153 -18.22 -3.26 -9.86
C ALA A 153 -17.36 -2.31 -9.00
N LEU A 154 -16.34 -2.82 -8.32
CA LEU A 154 -15.49 -2.03 -7.41
C LEU A 154 -14.35 -1.31 -8.13
N THR A 155 -13.77 -1.91 -9.16
CA THR A 155 -12.57 -1.38 -9.81
C THR A 155 -12.84 -0.68 -11.14
N GLY A 156 -14.01 -0.87 -11.73
CA GLY A 156 -14.35 -0.41 -13.07
C GLY A 156 -13.63 -1.18 -14.19
N ARG A 157 -12.82 -2.19 -13.86
CA ARG A 157 -12.03 -2.99 -14.80
C ARG A 157 -12.86 -4.11 -15.43
N LYS A 158 -12.39 -4.63 -16.58
CA LYS A 158 -13.07 -5.71 -17.29
C LYS A 158 -12.93 -7.05 -16.55
N SER A 159 -13.97 -7.88 -16.63
CA SER A 159 -13.97 -9.22 -16.03
C SER A 159 -12.81 -10.13 -16.50
N ALA A 160 -12.35 -9.98 -17.72
CA ALA A 160 -11.20 -10.73 -18.24
C ALA A 160 -9.89 -10.41 -17.47
N GLU A 161 -9.72 -9.18 -17.00
CA GLU A 161 -8.54 -8.75 -16.26
C GLU A 161 -8.49 -9.35 -14.84
N TYR A 162 -9.64 -9.72 -14.28
CA TYR A 162 -9.72 -10.43 -13.01
C TYR A 162 -8.91 -11.73 -13.01
N THR A 163 -9.07 -12.53 -14.05
CA THR A 163 -8.36 -13.83 -14.16
C THR A 163 -6.85 -13.63 -14.27
N THR A 164 -6.43 -12.65 -15.09
CA THR A 164 -5.01 -12.32 -15.26
C THR A 164 -4.39 -11.78 -13.98
N LEU A 165 -5.11 -10.92 -13.27
CA LEU A 165 -4.68 -10.39 -11.98
C LEU A 165 -4.53 -11.51 -10.94
N MET A 166 -5.53 -12.38 -10.81
CA MET A 166 -5.47 -13.50 -9.87
C MET A 166 -4.28 -14.41 -10.15
N ALA A 167 -4.04 -14.76 -11.42
CA ALA A 167 -2.87 -15.56 -11.81
C ALA A 167 -1.55 -14.84 -11.47
N GLY A 168 -1.50 -13.53 -11.60
CA GLY A 168 -0.32 -12.73 -11.19
C GLY A 168 -0.08 -12.75 -9.69
N LEU A 169 -1.13 -12.65 -8.90
CA LEU A 169 -1.04 -12.60 -7.45
C LEU A 169 -0.60 -13.93 -6.80
N THR A 170 -0.89 -15.07 -7.42
CA THR A 170 -0.44 -16.39 -6.91
C THR A 170 1.08 -16.54 -6.87
N THR A 171 1.82 -15.65 -7.54
CA THR A 171 3.30 -15.66 -7.53
C THR A 171 3.91 -14.80 -6.41
N ALA A 172 3.09 -14.09 -5.63
CA ALA A 172 3.56 -13.18 -4.57
C ALA A 172 3.64 -13.90 -3.23
N GLU A 173 4.84 -14.29 -2.79
CA GLU A 173 5.09 -15.05 -1.54
C GLU A 173 4.94 -14.20 -0.27
N ASN A 174 4.98 -12.88 -0.39
CA ASN A 174 4.98 -11.90 0.71
C ASN A 174 3.68 -11.09 0.80
N LEU A 175 2.60 -11.65 0.25
CA LEU A 175 1.30 -11.01 0.16
C LEU A 175 0.58 -10.95 1.51
N ILE A 176 0.00 -9.79 1.82
CA ILE A 176 -0.93 -9.56 2.92
C ILE A 176 -2.18 -8.94 2.30
N LEU A 177 -3.33 -9.56 2.52
CA LEU A 177 -4.59 -9.02 2.01
C LEU A 177 -5.18 -8.02 2.98
N GLN A 178 -5.72 -6.93 2.45
CA GLN A 178 -6.53 -5.95 3.16
C GLN A 178 -7.94 -5.94 2.56
N THR A 179 -8.95 -6.17 3.38
CA THR A 179 -10.32 -6.29 2.89
C THR A 179 -11.28 -5.51 3.75
N ARG A 180 -12.13 -4.70 3.11
CA ARG A 180 -13.33 -4.11 3.70
C ARG A 180 -14.55 -4.82 3.12
N PHE A 181 -15.52 -5.10 3.96
CA PHE A 181 -16.84 -5.57 3.53
C PHE A 181 -17.82 -4.40 3.59
N LEU A 182 -18.30 -3.99 2.41
CA LEU A 182 -19.03 -2.76 2.19
C LEU A 182 -20.35 -3.02 1.48
N LYS A 183 -21.39 -2.26 1.86
CA LYS A 183 -22.71 -2.31 1.22
C LYS A 183 -23.26 -0.90 1.00
N GLY A 184 -23.71 -0.63 -0.22
CA GLY A 184 -24.34 0.64 -0.63
C GLY A 184 -23.81 1.16 -1.94
N ASP A 185 -24.52 2.11 -2.56
CA ASP A 185 -24.16 2.77 -3.83
C ASP A 185 -23.78 1.80 -4.97
N GLY A 186 -24.50 0.67 -5.10
CA GLY A 186 -24.22 -0.35 -6.12
C GLY A 186 -23.12 -1.33 -5.74
N ILE A 187 -22.47 -1.17 -4.58
CA ILE A 187 -21.47 -2.07 -4.03
C ILE A 187 -22.15 -2.99 -3.00
N ASP A 188 -21.94 -4.28 -3.10
CA ASP A 188 -22.29 -5.24 -2.06
C ASP A 188 -21.36 -6.45 -2.13
N ASN A 189 -20.28 -6.42 -1.33
CA ASN A 189 -19.40 -7.58 -1.14
C ASN A 189 -19.67 -8.28 0.21
N THR A 190 -20.82 -8.00 0.85
CA THR A 190 -21.18 -8.51 2.18
C THR A 190 -22.10 -9.74 2.13
N SER A 191 -22.57 -10.15 0.95
CA SER A 191 -23.41 -11.33 0.81
C SER A 191 -22.63 -12.61 1.12
N ASP A 192 -23.30 -13.62 1.69
CA ASP A 192 -22.68 -14.91 2.02
C ASP A 192 -22.01 -15.57 0.79
N ALA A 193 -22.61 -15.41 -0.38
CA ALA A 193 -22.06 -15.94 -1.62
C ALA A 193 -20.72 -15.26 -1.99
N GLU A 194 -20.65 -13.93 -1.85
CA GLU A 194 -19.44 -13.17 -2.15
C GLU A 194 -18.36 -13.40 -1.10
N ILE A 195 -18.72 -13.45 0.20
CA ILE A 195 -17.76 -13.79 1.28
C ILE A 195 -17.17 -15.19 1.04
N LYS A 196 -17.99 -16.19 0.69
CA LYS A 196 -17.51 -17.53 0.35
C LYS A 196 -16.59 -17.55 -0.87
N ALA A 197 -16.95 -16.79 -1.92
CA ALA A 197 -16.10 -16.65 -3.11
C ALA A 197 -14.75 -15.98 -2.76
N TRP A 198 -14.78 -14.92 -1.93
CA TRP A 198 -13.60 -14.26 -1.44
C TRP A 198 -12.71 -15.19 -0.59
N MET A 199 -13.29 -15.93 0.37
CA MET A 199 -12.56 -16.92 1.18
C MET A 199 -11.88 -17.98 0.32
N LYS A 200 -12.55 -18.46 -0.76
CA LYS A 200 -11.95 -19.38 -1.72
C LYS A 200 -10.72 -18.75 -2.36
N LYS A 201 -10.77 -17.46 -2.74
CA LYS A 201 -9.62 -16.76 -3.32
C LYS A 201 -8.49 -16.55 -2.30
N VAL A 202 -8.81 -16.29 -1.04
CA VAL A 202 -7.81 -16.27 0.04
C VAL A 202 -7.07 -17.61 0.11
N GLY A 203 -7.80 -18.73 0.03
CA GLY A 203 -7.21 -20.08 0.02
C GLY A 203 -6.35 -20.38 -1.22
N GLU A 204 -6.72 -19.84 -2.38
CA GLU A 204 -5.93 -19.96 -3.61
C GLU A 204 -4.63 -19.13 -3.56
N LEU A 205 -4.70 -17.91 -3.02
CA LEU A 205 -3.57 -16.98 -2.92
C LEU A 205 -2.61 -17.32 -1.78
N LYS A 206 -3.09 -17.96 -0.72
CA LYS A 206 -2.32 -18.31 0.48
C LYS A 206 -1.48 -17.13 1.02
N PRO A 207 -2.11 -15.97 1.28
CA PRO A 207 -1.39 -14.83 1.80
C PRO A 207 -0.80 -15.14 3.17
N ARG A 208 0.20 -14.35 3.61
CA ARG A 208 0.77 -14.48 4.97
C ARG A 208 -0.25 -14.17 6.05
N GLU A 209 -1.04 -13.14 5.81
CA GLU A 209 -2.07 -12.66 6.73
C GLU A 209 -3.23 -12.04 5.93
N VAL A 210 -4.39 -11.98 6.56
CA VAL A 210 -5.55 -11.21 6.10
C VAL A 210 -5.88 -10.14 7.13
N HIS A 211 -5.95 -8.90 6.71
CA HIS A 211 -6.38 -7.76 7.52
C HIS A 211 -7.80 -7.36 7.12
N LEU A 212 -8.75 -7.59 8.01
CA LEU A 212 -10.11 -7.14 7.83
C LEU A 212 -10.24 -5.72 8.40
N LEU A 213 -10.45 -4.76 7.51
CA LEU A 213 -10.46 -3.35 7.86
C LEU A 213 -11.90 -2.87 8.11
N ARG A 214 -12.12 -2.17 9.22
CA ARG A 214 -13.35 -1.49 9.51
C ARG A 214 -13.11 0.00 9.58
N SER A 215 -13.61 0.73 8.60
CA SER A 215 -13.64 2.18 8.62
C SER A 215 -14.81 2.70 7.81
N GLU A 216 -15.32 3.83 8.23
CA GLU A 216 -16.36 4.58 7.52
C GLU A 216 -15.80 5.85 6.88
N LYS A 217 -14.50 6.15 7.04
CA LYS A 217 -13.86 7.30 6.41
C LYS A 217 -13.79 7.12 4.90
N GLY A 218 -14.02 8.20 4.18
CA GLY A 218 -13.94 8.20 2.72
C GLY A 218 -15.04 7.43 2.01
N LEU A 219 -15.96 6.78 2.75
CA LEU A 219 -17.13 6.13 2.17
C LEU A 219 -18.21 7.18 1.86
N GLY A 220 -18.90 7.01 0.73
CA GLY A 220 -20.08 7.82 0.41
C GLY A 220 -21.14 7.68 1.50
N LYS A 221 -22.00 8.71 1.68
CA LYS A 221 -23.02 8.72 2.75
C LYS A 221 -23.95 7.50 2.77
N LYS A 222 -24.05 6.76 1.67
CA LYS A 222 -24.90 5.58 1.49
C LYS A 222 -24.13 4.26 1.60
N VAL A 223 -22.80 4.28 1.75
CA VAL A 223 -21.97 3.07 1.88
C VAL A 223 -21.69 2.82 3.34
N LYS A 224 -21.92 1.60 3.81
CA LYS A 224 -21.68 1.17 5.20
C LYS A 224 -20.73 -0.02 5.23
N SER A 225 -19.86 -0.04 6.21
CA SER A 225 -19.08 -1.22 6.57
C SER A 225 -19.93 -2.18 7.42
N VAL A 226 -19.61 -3.46 7.36
CA VAL A 226 -20.17 -4.45 8.28
C VAL A 226 -19.73 -4.18 9.73
N THR A 227 -20.47 -4.73 10.69
CA THR A 227 -20.17 -4.57 12.12
C THR A 227 -18.85 -5.27 12.49
N LYS A 228 -18.22 -4.81 13.58
CA LYS A 228 -17.02 -5.46 14.12
C LYS A 228 -17.28 -6.95 14.45
N ALA A 229 -18.44 -7.27 15.02
CA ALA A 229 -18.82 -8.65 15.32
C ALA A 229 -18.83 -9.52 14.04
N LYS A 230 -19.40 -9.02 12.94
CA LYS A 230 -19.39 -9.76 11.66
C LYS A 230 -17.99 -9.91 11.08
N LEU A 231 -17.12 -8.90 11.21
CA LEU A 231 -15.71 -9.03 10.79
C LEU A 231 -14.97 -10.07 11.65
N THR A 232 -15.24 -10.12 12.95
CA THR A 232 -14.65 -11.13 13.84
C THR A 232 -15.08 -12.54 13.44
N GLU A 233 -16.37 -12.76 13.16
CA GLU A 233 -16.88 -14.03 12.65
C GLU A 233 -16.18 -14.46 11.35
N ILE A 234 -16.03 -13.53 10.39
CA ILE A 234 -15.33 -13.79 9.13
C ILE A 234 -13.84 -14.11 9.39
N ALA A 235 -13.17 -13.39 10.29
CA ALA A 235 -11.79 -13.65 10.65
C ALA A 235 -11.60 -15.06 11.24
N GLU A 236 -12.50 -15.48 12.12
CA GLU A 236 -12.49 -16.82 12.70
C GLU A 236 -12.73 -17.89 11.63
N GLU A 237 -13.66 -17.66 10.70
CA GLU A 237 -13.89 -18.57 9.58
C GLU A 237 -12.67 -18.69 8.65
N VAL A 238 -12.01 -17.58 8.31
CA VAL A 238 -10.79 -17.60 7.50
C VAL A 238 -9.71 -18.39 8.21
N THR A 239 -9.50 -18.13 9.50
CA THR A 239 -8.46 -18.80 10.27
C THR A 239 -8.72 -20.31 10.40
N THR A 240 -9.96 -20.71 10.67
CA THR A 240 -10.31 -22.12 10.92
C THR A 240 -10.52 -22.93 9.64
N LYS A 241 -11.18 -22.37 8.62
CA LYS A 241 -11.53 -23.10 7.38
C LYS A 241 -10.49 -22.96 6.28
N VAL A 242 -9.79 -21.82 6.22
CA VAL A 242 -8.79 -21.54 5.17
C VAL A 242 -7.34 -21.76 5.67
N GLY A 243 -7.10 -21.68 6.98
CA GLY A 243 -5.79 -21.87 7.59
C GLY A 243 -4.87 -20.66 7.47
N VAL A 244 -5.45 -19.47 7.21
CA VAL A 244 -4.70 -18.20 7.10
C VAL A 244 -5.07 -17.31 8.28
N THR A 245 -4.08 -16.75 8.97
CA THR A 245 -4.34 -15.82 10.07
C THR A 245 -5.07 -14.58 9.57
N ALA A 246 -6.23 -14.30 10.17
CA ALA A 246 -7.03 -13.11 9.88
C ALA A 246 -7.22 -12.25 11.13
N VAL A 247 -7.03 -10.92 10.98
CA VAL A 247 -7.08 -9.97 12.09
C VAL A 247 -7.96 -8.77 11.71
N VAL A 248 -8.81 -8.34 12.65
CA VAL A 248 -9.71 -7.19 12.46
C VAL A 248 -9.03 -5.90 12.94
N TYR A 249 -9.11 -4.85 12.14
CA TYR A 249 -8.58 -3.53 12.44
C TYR A 249 -9.62 -2.44 12.23
N GLU A 250 -9.63 -1.47 13.13
CA GLU A 250 -10.39 -0.23 12.95
C GLU A 250 -9.49 0.83 12.30
N ALA A 251 -9.27 0.69 11.00
CA ALA A 251 -8.40 1.52 10.18
C ALA A 251 -8.84 1.48 8.71
N ASP A 252 -8.46 2.49 7.95
CA ASP A 252 -8.72 2.54 6.49
C ASP A 252 -7.62 1.83 5.69
N SER A 253 -6.40 1.88 6.20
CA SER A 253 -5.20 1.36 5.52
C SER A 253 -4.14 0.96 6.54
N ILE A 254 -3.18 0.16 6.09
CA ILE A 254 -1.95 -0.13 6.85
C ILE A 254 -1.07 1.12 7.03
N LEU A 255 -1.30 2.15 6.22
CA LEU A 255 -0.53 3.37 6.23
C LEU A 255 -1.07 4.43 7.19
N ASP A 256 -2.21 4.19 7.87
CA ASP A 256 -2.83 5.10 8.86
C ASP A 256 -2.17 5.04 10.23
#